data_acde903a0e8b81055a108d2b2cf308a5
#
_entry.id   acde903a0e8b81055a108d2b2cf308a5
#
_cell.length_a   1.000
_cell.length_b   1.000
_cell.length_c   1.000
_cell.angle_alpha   90.00
_cell.angle_beta   90.00
_cell.angle_gamma   90.00
#
_symmetry.space_group_name_H-M   'P 1'
#
loop_
_entity.id
_entity.type
_entity.pdbx_description
1 polymer ?
#
loop_
_entity_poly.entity_id
_entity_poly.type
_entity_poly.pdbx_seq_one_letter_code
_entity_poly.pdbx_strand_id
1 'polypeptide(L)'
;MCSMAPLVRRARAGEATVEIHQFKFAPAEIEVAAGATVTFTNLDLVPHTATGDGFDTGTLKKGESKEITFSEAGDFPYLCTVHRHMKGRVRVR
;
A
#
# COMPACT_ATOMS: atom_id res chain seq x y z
N MET A 1 -0.07 27.16 -10.58
CA MET A 1 0.73 26.51 -11.22
C MET A 1 0.81 25.15 -10.80
N CYS A 2 1.04 24.37 -11.56
CA CYS A 2 1.07 23.03 -11.26
C CYS A 2 2.39 22.69 -10.68
N SER A 3 2.44 22.27 -9.53
CA SER A 3 3.69 21.88 -8.99
C SER A 3 4.04 20.53 -9.55
N MET A 4 5.29 20.25 -9.59
CA MET A 4 5.74 18.98 -9.97
C MET A 4 5.22 17.99 -9.03
N ALA A 5 4.56 17.04 -9.52
CA ALA A 5 4.04 16.01 -8.65
C ALA A 5 5.18 15.23 -8.07
N PRO A 6 5.21 15.04 -6.78
CA PRO A 6 6.20 14.15 -6.21
C PRO A 6 5.85 12.73 -6.59
N LEU A 7 6.75 11.82 -6.36
CA LEU A 7 6.50 10.41 -6.62
C LEU A 7 5.48 9.82 -5.67
N VAL A 8 5.19 10.52 -4.59
CA VAL A 8 4.21 10.04 -3.63
C VAL A 8 2.83 10.46 -4.09
N ARG A 9 1.93 9.52 -4.20
CA ARG A 9 0.57 9.83 -4.57
C ARG A 9 -0.21 10.23 -3.33
N ARG A 10 -0.96 11.33 -3.45
CA ARG A 10 -1.85 11.71 -2.37
C ARG A 10 -3.20 11.10 -2.60
N ALA A 11 -3.75 10.53 -1.54
CA ALA A 11 -5.05 9.94 -1.58
C ALA A 11 -6.07 10.91 -1.02
N ARG A 12 -7.33 10.72 -1.41
CA ARG A 12 -8.37 11.43 -0.76
C ARG A 12 -8.46 11.00 0.67
N ALA A 13 -8.98 11.90 1.51
CA ALA A 13 -9.24 11.53 2.89
C ALA A 13 -10.17 10.33 2.88
N GLY A 14 -9.85 9.33 3.63
CA GLY A 14 -10.70 8.18 3.82
C GLY A 14 -10.31 6.94 3.07
N GLU A 15 -9.67 7.04 1.89
CA GLU A 15 -9.33 5.82 1.17
C GLU A 15 -8.24 6.01 0.15
N ALA A 16 -7.55 4.92 -0.12
CA ALA A 16 -6.52 4.85 -1.14
C ALA A 16 -6.40 3.40 -1.59
N THR A 17 -5.80 3.18 -2.74
CA THR A 17 -5.60 1.84 -3.26
C THR A 17 -4.14 1.66 -3.66
N VAL A 18 -3.60 0.50 -3.32
CA VAL A 18 -2.28 0.08 -3.78
C VAL A 18 -2.48 -1.22 -4.54
N GLU A 19 -2.03 -1.24 -5.79
CA GLU A 19 -2.12 -2.44 -6.60
C GLU A 19 -0.80 -3.16 -6.61
N ILE A 20 -0.85 -4.47 -6.65
CA ILE A 20 0.35 -5.30 -6.73
C ILE A 20 0.37 -5.87 -8.13
N HIS A 21 1.36 -5.46 -8.92
CA HIS A 21 1.40 -5.82 -10.32
C HIS A 21 2.85 -5.93 -10.77
N GLN A 22 3.17 -6.98 -11.46
CA GLN A 22 4.51 -7.22 -11.97
C GLN A 22 5.56 -7.17 -10.86
N PHE A 23 5.21 -7.78 -9.73
CA PHE A 23 6.11 -7.87 -8.57
C PHE A 23 6.48 -6.49 -8.03
N LYS A 24 5.54 -5.55 -8.08
CA LYS A 24 5.74 -4.21 -7.55
C LYS A 24 4.46 -3.74 -6.87
N PHE A 25 4.62 -2.88 -5.87
CA PHE A 25 3.50 -2.16 -5.30
C PHE A 25 3.36 -0.85 -6.07
N ALA A 26 2.15 -0.55 -6.53
CA ALA A 26 1.90 0.63 -7.34
C ALA A 26 0.70 1.40 -6.80
N PRO A 27 0.90 2.62 -6.33
CA PRO A 27 2.20 3.29 -6.21
C PRO A 27 3.01 2.72 -5.04
N ALA A 28 4.32 2.82 -5.14
CA ALA A 28 5.20 2.29 -4.10
C ALA A 28 5.10 3.09 -2.81
N GLU A 29 4.82 4.38 -2.92
CA GLU A 29 4.63 5.23 -1.74
C GLU A 29 3.34 5.99 -1.87
N ILE A 30 2.59 6.06 -0.78
CA ILE A 30 1.37 6.84 -0.71
C ILE A 30 1.36 7.63 0.58
N GLU A 31 0.59 8.71 0.57
CA GLU A 31 0.41 9.54 1.74
C GLU A 31 -1.08 9.66 1.99
N VAL A 32 -1.52 9.37 3.20
CA VAL A 32 -2.93 9.37 3.55
C VAL A 32 -3.13 10.10 4.88
N ALA A 33 -4.36 10.48 5.16
CA ALA A 33 -4.69 11.07 6.45
C ALA A 33 -4.92 9.96 7.47
N ALA A 34 -4.70 10.27 8.73
CA ALA A 34 -4.97 9.32 9.81
C ALA A 34 -6.45 8.93 9.76
N GLY A 35 -6.72 7.66 9.90
CA GLY A 35 -8.06 7.11 9.79
C GLY A 35 -8.39 6.60 8.40
N ALA A 36 -7.51 6.80 7.43
CA ALA A 36 -7.78 6.35 6.06
C ALA A 36 -7.65 4.84 5.95
N THR A 37 -8.41 4.28 5.02
CA THR A 37 -8.35 2.86 4.71
C THR A 37 -7.63 2.69 3.38
N VAL A 38 -6.63 1.82 3.37
CA VAL A 38 -5.85 1.52 2.18
C VAL A 38 -6.22 0.11 1.73
N THR A 39 -6.61 -0.03 0.48
CA THR A 39 -6.97 -1.33 -0.09
C THR A 39 -5.80 -1.83 -0.91
N PHE A 40 -5.30 -3.00 -0.55
CA PHE A 40 -4.23 -3.65 -1.31
C PHE A 40 -4.86 -4.72 -2.18
N THR A 41 -4.63 -4.65 -3.48
CA THR A 41 -5.22 -5.57 -4.44
C THR A 41 -4.13 -6.25 -5.25
N ASN A 42 -4.14 -7.58 -5.29
CA ASN A 42 -3.15 -8.32 -6.05
C ASN A 42 -3.66 -8.59 -7.46
N LEU A 43 -2.96 -8.06 -8.45
CA LEU A 43 -3.29 -8.27 -9.86
C LEU A 43 -2.37 -9.29 -10.52
N ASP A 44 -1.37 -9.79 -9.81
CA ASP A 44 -0.45 -10.79 -10.36
C ASP A 44 -1.03 -12.19 -10.24
N LEU A 45 -0.55 -13.08 -11.10
CA LEU A 45 -0.95 -14.48 -11.04
C LEU A 45 -0.39 -15.17 -9.81
N VAL A 46 0.73 -14.72 -9.29
CA VAL A 46 1.33 -15.34 -8.11
C VAL A 46 0.85 -14.63 -6.84
N PRO A 47 0.80 -15.34 -5.72
CA PRO A 47 0.35 -14.71 -4.48
C PRO A 47 1.38 -13.74 -3.92
N HIS A 48 0.89 -12.70 -3.26
CA HIS A 48 1.73 -11.69 -2.62
C HIS A 48 1.12 -11.30 -1.29
N THR A 49 1.91 -10.63 -0.47
CA THR A 49 1.42 -10.03 0.78
C THR A 49 1.87 -8.57 0.83
N ALA A 50 1.25 -7.79 1.71
CA ALA A 50 1.77 -6.48 2.10
C ALA A 50 1.84 -6.51 3.61
N THR A 51 3.05 -6.61 4.12
CA THR A 51 3.28 -6.84 5.54
C THR A 51 4.25 -5.81 6.10
N GLY A 52 3.85 -5.11 7.12
CA GLY A 52 4.69 -4.13 7.80
C GLY A 52 4.51 -4.23 9.29
N ASP A 53 5.08 -3.26 10.00
CA ASP A 53 4.92 -3.19 11.44
C ASP A 53 3.47 -2.87 11.74
N GLY A 54 2.81 -3.77 12.44
CA GLY A 54 1.47 -3.52 12.91
C GLY A 54 0.37 -3.84 11.91
N PHE A 55 0.70 -4.30 10.71
CA PHE A 55 -0.35 -4.72 9.78
C PHE A 55 0.14 -5.80 8.84
N ASP A 56 -0.80 -6.54 8.30
CA ASP A 56 -0.48 -7.65 7.40
C ASP A 56 -1.75 -7.98 6.62
N THR A 57 -1.66 -7.95 5.30
CA THR A 57 -2.81 -8.34 4.48
C THR A 57 -3.04 -9.84 4.47
N GLY A 58 -2.03 -10.61 4.87
CA GLY A 58 -2.04 -12.03 4.61
C GLY A 58 -1.82 -12.27 3.12
N THR A 59 -1.85 -13.52 2.72
CA THR A 59 -1.61 -13.88 1.34
C THR A 59 -2.80 -13.48 0.48
N LEU A 60 -2.53 -12.74 -0.59
CA LEU A 60 -3.54 -12.34 -1.55
C LEU A 60 -3.27 -13.06 -2.86
N LYS A 61 -4.25 -13.81 -3.33
CA LYS A 61 -4.19 -14.46 -4.63
C LYS A 61 -4.68 -13.47 -5.67
N LYS A 62 -4.51 -13.80 -6.94
CA LYS A 62 -4.91 -12.90 -8.02
C LYS A 62 -6.35 -12.45 -7.82
N GLY A 63 -6.56 -11.15 -7.87
CA GLY A 63 -7.87 -10.53 -7.76
C GLY A 63 -8.34 -10.29 -6.33
N GLU A 64 -7.60 -10.78 -5.35
CA GLU A 64 -7.99 -10.59 -3.95
C GLU A 64 -7.51 -9.28 -3.41
N SER A 65 -8.26 -8.73 -2.47
CA SER A 65 -7.98 -7.46 -1.85
C SER A 65 -8.10 -7.56 -0.34
N LYS A 66 -7.41 -6.67 0.35
CA LYS A 66 -7.53 -6.53 1.79
C LYS A 66 -7.46 -5.06 2.15
N GLU A 67 -8.36 -4.64 3.02
CA GLU A 67 -8.40 -3.25 3.50
C GLU A 67 -7.69 -3.15 4.83
N ILE A 68 -6.81 -2.17 4.94
CA ILE A 68 -6.10 -1.88 6.18
C ILE A 68 -6.38 -0.43 6.54
N THR A 69 -6.83 -0.19 7.76
CA THR A 69 -7.08 1.16 8.24
C THR A 69 -5.88 1.63 9.05
N PHE A 70 -5.35 2.79 8.68
CA PHE A 70 -4.21 3.39 9.36
C PHE A 70 -4.70 4.51 10.26
N SER A 71 -4.86 4.19 11.55
CA SER A 71 -5.45 5.13 12.50
C SER A 71 -4.48 6.15 13.04
N GLU A 72 -3.20 5.85 13.03
CA GLU A 72 -2.20 6.69 13.66
C GLU A 72 -1.25 7.29 12.66
N ALA A 73 -0.86 8.53 12.91
CA ALA A 73 0.13 9.17 12.07
C ALA A 73 1.48 8.45 12.20
N GLY A 74 2.23 8.41 11.13
CA GLY A 74 3.54 7.79 11.15
C GLY A 74 3.97 7.34 9.77
N ASP A 75 5.08 6.63 9.75
CA ASP A 75 5.68 6.13 8.52
C ASP A 75 5.63 4.62 8.59
N PHE A 76 4.97 4.00 7.62
CA PHE A 76 4.72 2.57 7.66
C PHE A 76 5.28 1.89 6.42
N PRO A 77 6.56 1.51 6.45
CA PRO A 77 7.13 0.72 5.36
C PRO A 77 6.62 -0.70 5.43
N TYR A 78 6.52 -1.34 4.28
CA TYR A 78 6.04 -2.73 4.23
C TYR A 78 6.74 -3.45 3.09
N LEU A 79 6.62 -4.76 3.11
CA LEU A 79 7.18 -5.59 2.05
C LEU A 79 6.28 -6.79 1.81
N CYS A 80 6.59 -7.52 0.74
CA CYS A 80 5.94 -8.80 0.48
C CYS A 80 6.80 -9.89 1.13
N THR A 81 6.19 -10.68 2.01
CA THR A 81 6.97 -11.71 2.72
C THR A 81 7.38 -12.86 1.80
N VAL A 82 6.66 -13.04 0.68
CA VAL A 82 6.99 -14.08 -0.28
C VAL A 82 8.13 -13.63 -1.19
N HIS A 83 8.15 -12.34 -1.55
CA HIS A 83 9.16 -11.78 -2.44
C HIS A 83 9.70 -10.53 -1.77
N ARG A 84 10.68 -10.70 -0.91
CA ARG A 84 11.11 -9.66 0.03
C ARG A 84 11.71 -8.41 -0.61
N HIS A 85 12.09 -8.47 -1.88
CA HIS A 85 12.57 -7.28 -2.57
C HIS A 85 11.44 -6.32 -2.93
N MET A 86 10.19 -6.76 -2.86
CA MET A 86 9.04 -5.91 -3.13
C MET A 86 8.75 -5.09 -1.89
N LYS A 87 8.88 -3.77 -2.00
CA LYS A 87 8.73 -2.88 -0.85
C LYS A 87 7.86 -1.69 -1.19
N GLY A 88 7.17 -1.19 -0.19
CA GLY A 88 6.36 0.01 -0.34
C GLY A 88 6.32 0.77 0.97
N ARG A 89 5.58 1.86 0.99
CA ARG A 89 5.49 2.70 2.17
C ARG A 89 4.18 3.47 2.19
N VAL A 90 3.55 3.51 3.35
CA VAL A 90 2.40 4.37 3.61
C VAL A 90 2.82 5.42 4.61
N ARG A 91 2.66 6.69 4.27
CA ARG A 91 2.86 7.77 5.21
C ARG A 91 1.50 8.26 5.66
N VAL A 92 1.32 8.34 6.95
CA VAL A 92 0.06 8.75 7.54
C VAL A 92 0.27 10.07 8.25
N ARG A 93 -0.51 11.05 7.91
CA ARG A 93 -0.40 12.37 8.52
C ARG A 93 -1.31 12.56 9.70
#